data_9a0e2fd825a5a3795b0fe1917eadeb35
#
_entry.id   9a0e2fd825a5a3795b0fe1917eadeb35
#
_cell.length_a   1.000
_cell.length_b   1.000
_cell.length_c   1.000
_cell.angle_alpha   90.00
_cell.angle_beta   90.00
_cell.angle_gamma   90.00
#
_symmetry.space_group_name_H-M   'P 1'
#
loop_
_entity.id
_entity.type
_entity.pdbx_description
1 polymer ?
#
loop_
_entity_poly.entity_id
_entity_poly.type
_entity_poly.pdbx_seq_one_letter_code
_entity_poly.pdbx_strand_id
1 'polypeptide(L)'
;MMKKILPLIVIFSISFSFGQEIEKKSKTFDLLKPHTQTKILYDKVGTVAKLTETKTEPLSSLDFKQAFHEIQRADFLERLPKIDFLEAKTEKGFAENIIPISILISEFDAIKPSVREQNQLQLNANNQYEIIDSSIDYFNIHKIGFASPLIKQLKGTQITFKLLDELIFNTTNQTISKIEVNLNTGKGFQKISTNQSFTADFGTLGSKTISFKITLNDGTVFTNESKFTLKEKAQSINQLNRVAQQTPFAVSPLTEITSSLTYQGTNETAAHPGKGEFQIFYDNEAGLLD
;
A
#
# COMPACT_ATOMS: atom_id res chain seq x y z
N MET A 1 23.95 40.77 -59.21
CA MET A 1 23.29 39.46 -59.20
C MET A 1 23.52 38.83 -57.83
N MET A 2 22.61 39.10 -56.87
CA MET A 2 22.75 38.62 -55.48
C MET A 2 21.94 37.32 -55.31
N LYS A 3 22.64 36.20 -55.05
CA LYS A 3 22.02 34.91 -54.70
C LYS A 3 21.55 34.95 -53.25
N LYS A 4 20.25 34.96 -53.06
CA LYS A 4 19.61 34.74 -51.72
C LYS A 4 19.77 33.30 -51.33
N ILE A 5 20.53 33.03 -50.26
CA ILE A 5 20.61 31.72 -49.61
C ILE A 5 19.47 31.66 -48.57
N LEU A 6 18.55 30.77 -48.81
CA LEU A 6 17.43 30.48 -47.89
C LEU A 6 17.92 29.48 -46.85
N PRO A 7 17.88 29.78 -45.51
CA PRO A 7 18.27 28.80 -44.54
C PRO A 7 17.14 27.78 -44.37
N LEU A 8 17.44 26.51 -44.63
CA LEU A 8 16.60 25.36 -44.40
C LEU A 8 16.50 25.13 -42.90
N ILE A 9 15.41 25.54 -42.26
CA ILE A 9 15.11 25.24 -40.88
C ILE A 9 14.62 23.80 -40.83
N VAL A 10 15.50 22.87 -40.40
CA VAL A 10 15.12 21.49 -40.06
C VAL A 10 14.48 21.52 -38.71
N ILE A 11 13.16 21.47 -38.62
CA ILE A 11 12.42 21.28 -37.39
C ILE A 11 12.57 19.81 -37.03
N PHE A 12 13.45 19.52 -36.09
CA PHE A 12 13.53 18.23 -35.39
C PHE A 12 12.31 18.13 -34.47
N SER A 13 11.24 17.52 -34.94
CA SER A 13 10.14 17.08 -34.11
C SER A 13 10.63 15.92 -33.23
N ILE A 14 11.11 16.23 -32.05
CA ILE A 14 11.33 15.23 -31.02
C ILE A 14 9.94 14.78 -30.56
N SER A 15 9.46 13.73 -31.19
CA SER A 15 8.30 12.98 -30.66
C SER A 15 8.75 12.35 -29.33
N PHE A 16 8.45 13.00 -28.21
CA PHE A 16 8.45 12.33 -26.93
C PHE A 16 7.32 11.30 -26.99
N SER A 17 7.64 10.11 -27.45
CA SER A 17 6.86 8.93 -27.12
C SER A 17 7.03 8.72 -25.62
N PHE A 18 6.16 9.33 -24.83
CA PHE A 18 5.85 8.79 -23.52
C PHE A 18 5.29 7.39 -23.79
N GLY A 19 6.18 6.42 -23.79
CA GLY A 19 5.79 5.03 -23.71
C GLY A 19 4.96 4.91 -22.43
N GLN A 20 3.63 4.91 -22.58
CA GLN A 20 2.81 4.23 -21.60
C GLN A 20 3.32 2.81 -21.63
N GLU A 21 4.20 2.47 -20.71
CA GLU A 21 4.47 1.10 -20.34
C GLU A 21 3.13 0.58 -19.83
N ILE A 22 2.35 0.00 -20.76
CA ILE A 22 1.18 -0.79 -20.42
C ILE A 22 1.77 -1.90 -19.54
N GLU A 23 1.60 -1.74 -18.26
CA GLU A 23 2.02 -2.67 -17.22
C GLU A 23 1.46 -4.04 -17.58
N LYS A 24 2.29 -4.84 -18.23
CA LYS A 24 1.89 -6.15 -18.73
C LYS A 24 1.76 -7.03 -17.51
N LYS A 25 0.53 -7.14 -16.96
CA LYS A 25 0.25 -8.08 -15.85
C LYS A 25 0.92 -9.41 -16.20
N SER A 26 1.73 -9.91 -15.28
CA SER A 26 2.42 -11.19 -15.48
C SER A 26 1.39 -12.28 -15.80
N LYS A 27 1.57 -12.96 -16.91
CA LYS A 27 0.69 -14.06 -17.34
C LYS A 27 0.99 -15.36 -16.60
N THR A 28 1.99 -15.38 -15.73
CA THR A 28 2.50 -16.59 -15.06
C THR A 28 1.42 -17.38 -14.32
N PHE A 29 0.43 -16.69 -13.75
CA PHE A 29 -0.65 -17.29 -12.97
C PHE A 29 -2.01 -17.34 -13.72
N ASP A 30 -2.07 -16.99 -15.01
CA ASP A 30 -3.34 -16.89 -15.73
C ASP A 30 -4.10 -18.20 -15.75
N LEU A 31 -3.43 -19.33 -15.89
CA LEU A 31 -4.06 -20.66 -15.92
C LEU A 31 -4.57 -21.10 -14.53
N LEU A 32 -4.10 -20.48 -13.45
CA LEU A 32 -4.58 -20.77 -12.09
C LEU A 32 -5.86 -20.00 -11.73
N LYS A 33 -6.10 -18.84 -12.39
CA LYS A 33 -7.23 -17.96 -12.08
C LYS A 33 -8.60 -18.64 -12.06
N PRO A 34 -8.94 -19.54 -13.01
CA PRO A 34 -10.22 -20.24 -13.01
C PRO A 34 -10.45 -21.12 -11.78
N HIS A 35 -9.36 -21.58 -11.14
CA HIS A 35 -9.39 -22.52 -10.01
C HIS A 35 -9.44 -21.82 -8.65
N THR A 36 -9.27 -20.49 -8.61
CA THR A 36 -9.36 -19.71 -7.37
C THR A 36 -10.82 -19.52 -6.96
N GLN A 37 -11.10 -19.57 -5.66
CA GLN A 37 -12.43 -19.35 -5.11
C GLN A 37 -12.70 -17.85 -4.88
N THR A 38 -11.73 -17.13 -4.36
CA THR A 38 -11.86 -15.72 -3.97
C THR A 38 -11.66 -14.73 -5.12
N LYS A 39 -11.10 -15.20 -6.24
CA LYS A 39 -10.66 -14.38 -7.39
C LYS A 39 -9.51 -13.42 -7.05
N ILE A 40 -8.82 -13.69 -5.94
CA ILE A 40 -7.57 -13.05 -5.55
C ILE A 40 -6.55 -14.16 -5.34
N LEU A 41 -5.51 -14.20 -6.17
CA LEU A 41 -4.39 -15.14 -5.97
C LEU A 41 -3.20 -14.36 -5.42
N TYR A 42 -2.87 -14.60 -4.16
CA TYR A 42 -1.77 -13.95 -3.49
C TYR A 42 -0.71 -14.99 -3.06
N ASP A 43 0.49 -14.83 -3.58
CA ASP A 43 1.61 -15.70 -3.24
C ASP A 43 2.47 -15.03 -2.17
N LYS A 44 2.21 -15.34 -0.93
CA LYS A 44 2.78 -14.89 0.36
C LYS A 44 4.18 -14.23 0.33
N VAL A 45 4.34 -13.15 -0.40
CA VAL A 45 5.58 -12.36 -0.45
C VAL A 45 5.21 -10.90 -0.26
N GLY A 46 5.49 -10.33 0.91
CA GLY A 46 5.25 -8.91 1.15
C GLY A 46 4.51 -8.62 2.44
N THR A 47 3.88 -7.44 2.49
CA THR A 47 3.26 -6.93 3.72
C THR A 47 2.03 -7.74 4.14
N VAL A 48 1.21 -8.20 3.19
CA VAL A 48 0.03 -9.04 3.48
C VAL A 48 0.46 -10.35 4.16
N ALA A 49 1.58 -10.95 3.75
CA ALA A 49 2.10 -12.16 4.40
C ALA A 49 2.40 -11.92 5.89
N LYS A 50 3.00 -10.78 6.22
CA LYS A 50 3.29 -10.40 7.62
C LYS A 50 2.02 -10.21 8.44
N LEU A 51 0.93 -9.73 7.82
CA LEU A 51 -0.36 -9.52 8.48
C LEU A 51 -1.12 -10.82 8.78
N THR A 52 -0.78 -11.91 8.12
CA THR A 52 -1.36 -13.24 8.38
C THR A 52 -0.62 -14.01 9.47
N GLU A 53 0.52 -13.51 9.93
CA GLU A 53 1.28 -14.11 11.03
C GLU A 53 0.73 -13.69 12.40
N THR A 54 0.84 -14.56 13.40
CA THR A 54 0.20 -14.42 14.72
C THR A 54 0.78 -13.33 15.63
N LYS A 55 1.87 -12.68 15.22
CA LYS A 55 2.49 -11.54 15.94
C LYS A 55 2.81 -10.45 14.95
N THR A 56 1.89 -9.53 14.77
CA THR A 56 2.13 -8.37 13.92
C THR A 56 2.54 -7.17 14.77
N GLU A 57 3.62 -6.51 14.36
CA GLU A 57 3.91 -5.16 14.85
C GLU A 57 2.79 -4.19 14.45
N PRO A 58 2.59 -3.08 15.20
CA PRO A 58 1.63 -2.07 14.80
C PRO A 58 1.88 -1.56 13.38
N LEU A 59 0.83 -1.56 12.56
CA LEU A 59 0.88 -1.10 11.16
C LEU A 59 1.12 0.40 11.07
N SER A 60 1.94 0.83 10.15
CA SER A 60 1.97 2.23 9.71
C SER A 60 0.99 2.47 8.56
N SER A 61 0.73 3.74 8.23
CA SER A 61 -0.04 4.11 7.04
C SER A 61 0.61 3.57 5.75
N LEU A 62 1.93 3.47 5.72
CA LEU A 62 2.67 2.91 4.59
C LEU A 62 2.42 1.40 4.47
N ASP A 63 2.50 0.65 5.57
CA ASP A 63 2.20 -0.79 5.56
C ASP A 63 0.77 -1.06 5.08
N PHE A 64 -0.18 -0.20 5.49
CA PHE A 64 -1.56 -0.29 5.01
C PHE A 64 -1.65 -0.07 3.50
N LYS A 65 -1.06 1.02 2.99
CA LYS A 65 -1.06 1.36 1.56
C LYS A 65 -0.41 0.24 0.73
N GLN A 66 0.69 -0.31 1.23
CA GLN A 66 1.39 -1.41 0.56
C GLN A 66 0.52 -2.67 0.51
N ALA A 67 -0.05 -3.09 1.64
CA ALA A 67 -0.93 -4.26 1.67
C ALA A 67 -2.18 -4.08 0.79
N PHE A 68 -2.76 -2.88 0.79
CA PHE A 68 -3.86 -2.52 -0.11
C PHE A 68 -3.46 -2.71 -1.58
N HIS A 69 -2.30 -2.19 -1.96
CA HIS A 69 -1.80 -2.31 -3.33
C HIS A 69 -1.51 -3.76 -3.72
N GLU A 70 -0.91 -4.55 -2.83
CA GLU A 70 -0.67 -5.98 -3.05
C GLU A 70 -1.98 -6.73 -3.35
N ILE A 71 -3.02 -6.52 -2.55
CA ILE A 71 -4.35 -7.13 -2.78
C ILE A 71 -5.01 -6.59 -4.04
N GLN A 72 -4.93 -5.28 -4.29
CA GLN A 72 -5.47 -4.65 -5.50
C GLN A 72 -4.85 -5.26 -6.77
N ARG A 73 -3.55 -5.51 -6.78
CA ARG A 73 -2.86 -6.14 -7.90
C ARG A 73 -3.18 -7.63 -8.06
N ALA A 74 -3.44 -8.32 -6.96
CA ALA A 74 -3.78 -9.74 -6.95
C ALA A 74 -5.25 -10.01 -7.31
N ASP A 75 -6.12 -9.00 -7.25
CA ASP A 75 -7.55 -9.13 -7.54
C ASP A 75 -7.83 -9.14 -9.05
N PHE A 76 -8.31 -10.28 -9.55
CA PHE A 76 -8.63 -10.45 -10.98
C PHE A 76 -9.89 -9.69 -11.40
N LEU A 77 -10.75 -9.36 -10.46
CA LEU A 77 -12.01 -8.65 -10.68
C LEU A 77 -11.88 -7.13 -10.56
N GLU A 78 -10.69 -6.64 -10.18
CA GLU A 78 -10.40 -5.20 -10.04
C GLU A 78 -11.41 -4.46 -9.13
N ARG A 79 -11.83 -5.12 -8.03
CA ARG A 79 -12.82 -4.57 -7.08
C ARG A 79 -12.30 -3.39 -6.27
N LEU A 80 -10.98 -3.27 -6.13
CA LEU A 80 -10.33 -2.20 -5.39
C LEU A 80 -9.92 -1.06 -6.33
N PRO A 81 -10.08 0.20 -5.93
CA PRO A 81 -9.60 1.34 -6.73
C PRO A 81 -8.07 1.35 -6.79
N LYS A 82 -7.52 2.15 -7.69
CA LYS A 82 -6.07 2.36 -7.75
C LYS A 82 -5.57 3.07 -6.49
N ILE A 83 -4.29 2.88 -6.17
CA ILE A 83 -3.64 3.45 -4.99
C ILE A 83 -3.77 4.99 -4.92
N ASP A 84 -3.74 5.67 -6.08
CA ASP A 84 -3.91 7.11 -6.20
C ASP A 84 -5.19 7.62 -5.53
N PHE A 85 -6.22 6.78 -5.46
CA PHE A 85 -7.45 7.10 -4.75
C PHE A 85 -7.21 7.30 -3.24
N LEU A 86 -6.42 6.42 -2.62
CA LEU A 86 -6.05 6.55 -1.21
C LEU A 86 -5.18 7.80 -0.97
N GLU A 87 -4.28 8.09 -1.90
CA GLU A 87 -3.40 9.27 -1.81
C GLU A 87 -4.22 10.56 -1.88
N ALA A 88 -5.11 10.68 -2.86
CA ALA A 88 -6.00 11.84 -2.97
C ALA A 88 -6.87 12.05 -1.71
N LYS A 89 -7.34 10.96 -1.06
CA LYS A 89 -8.10 11.07 0.20
C LYS A 89 -7.22 11.45 1.37
N THR A 90 -5.97 10.99 1.39
CA THR A 90 -4.97 11.37 2.40
C THR A 90 -4.67 12.87 2.32
N GLU A 91 -4.39 13.39 1.12
CA GLU A 91 -4.12 14.81 0.86
C GLU A 91 -5.31 15.69 1.25
N LYS A 92 -6.52 15.30 0.85
CA LYS A 92 -7.74 16.02 1.24
C LYS A 92 -7.90 16.06 2.76
N GLY A 93 -7.74 14.91 3.43
CA GLY A 93 -7.83 14.84 4.89
C GLY A 93 -6.80 15.72 5.56
N PHE A 94 -5.57 15.75 5.06
CA PHE A 94 -4.51 16.61 5.57
C PHE A 94 -4.86 18.10 5.43
N ALA A 95 -5.38 18.52 4.27
CA ALA A 95 -5.82 19.90 4.04
C ALA A 95 -6.96 20.32 4.97
N GLU A 96 -7.86 19.40 5.31
CA GLU A 96 -8.99 19.65 6.23
C GLU A 96 -8.60 19.46 7.71
N ASN A 97 -7.36 19.09 8.02
CA ASN A 97 -6.88 18.73 9.35
C ASN A 97 -7.70 17.59 9.99
N ILE A 98 -8.17 16.67 9.18
CA ILE A 98 -8.92 15.48 9.55
C ILE A 98 -8.16 14.26 9.04
N ILE A 99 -7.93 13.29 9.92
CA ILE A 99 -7.20 12.08 9.58
C ILE A 99 -8.17 11.02 9.05
N PRO A 100 -8.12 10.68 7.77
CA PRO A 100 -8.95 9.62 7.23
C PRO A 100 -8.45 8.27 7.76
N ILE A 101 -9.39 7.45 8.20
CA ILE A 101 -9.18 6.04 8.53
C ILE A 101 -9.64 5.21 7.35
N SER A 102 -8.84 4.23 6.96
CA SER A 102 -9.20 3.25 5.95
C SER A 102 -9.27 1.86 6.54
N ILE A 103 -10.13 1.01 5.98
CA ILE A 103 -10.32 -0.39 6.33
C ILE A 103 -10.19 -1.23 5.07
N LEU A 104 -9.43 -2.32 5.15
CA LEU A 104 -9.38 -3.36 4.11
C LEU A 104 -9.77 -4.69 4.73
N ILE A 105 -10.76 -5.35 4.14
CA ILE A 105 -11.16 -6.73 4.44
C ILE A 105 -11.09 -7.51 3.13
N SER A 106 -10.37 -8.62 3.14
CA SER A 106 -10.20 -9.42 1.93
C SER A 106 -10.05 -10.90 2.26
N GLU A 107 -10.44 -11.72 1.30
CA GLU A 107 -10.13 -13.15 1.25
C GLU A 107 -9.28 -13.41 0.01
N PHE A 108 -8.27 -14.26 0.13
CA PHE A 108 -7.42 -14.61 -1.01
C PHE A 108 -7.02 -16.08 -0.99
N ASP A 109 -6.83 -16.64 -2.18
CA ASP A 109 -6.27 -17.97 -2.38
C ASP A 109 -4.74 -17.88 -2.32
N ALA A 110 -4.11 -18.70 -1.49
CA ALA A 110 -2.66 -18.87 -1.43
C ALA A 110 -2.29 -20.29 -1.86
N ILE A 111 -1.27 -20.43 -2.69
CA ILE A 111 -0.78 -21.73 -3.12
C ILE A 111 -0.24 -22.51 -1.90
N LYS A 112 -0.71 -23.73 -1.70
CA LYS A 112 -0.26 -24.59 -0.59
C LYS A 112 1.22 -24.91 -0.73
N PRO A 113 2.02 -24.84 0.35
CA PRO A 113 3.43 -25.23 0.32
C PRO A 113 3.65 -26.65 -0.22
N SER A 114 2.78 -27.60 0.20
CA SER A 114 2.85 -29.00 -0.25
C SER A 114 2.75 -29.18 -1.77
N VAL A 115 1.98 -28.33 -2.44
CA VAL A 115 1.82 -28.35 -3.90
C VAL A 115 3.14 -28.03 -4.60
N ARG A 116 3.91 -27.09 -4.03
CA ARG A 116 5.25 -26.73 -4.54
C ARG A 116 6.29 -27.79 -4.23
N GLU A 117 6.32 -28.27 -2.99
CA GLU A 117 7.25 -29.29 -2.53
C GLU A 117 7.11 -30.61 -3.31
N GLN A 118 5.89 -30.94 -3.72
CA GLN A 118 5.59 -32.16 -4.49
C GLN A 118 5.61 -31.93 -6.01
N ASN A 119 6.06 -30.77 -6.48
CA ASN A 119 6.13 -30.40 -7.91
C ASN A 119 4.80 -30.59 -8.67
N GLN A 120 3.67 -30.35 -7.99
CA GLN A 120 2.33 -30.47 -8.58
C GLN A 120 1.93 -29.23 -9.38
N LEU A 121 2.71 -28.17 -9.30
CA LEU A 121 2.64 -26.97 -10.14
C LEU A 121 3.89 -26.93 -11.00
N GLN A 122 3.71 -26.91 -12.32
CA GLN A 122 4.83 -26.85 -13.26
C GLN A 122 4.67 -25.63 -14.18
N LEU A 123 5.80 -25.07 -14.59
CA LEU A 123 5.83 -24.02 -15.61
C LEU A 123 5.78 -24.68 -16.98
N ASN A 124 4.80 -24.28 -17.80
CA ASN A 124 4.76 -24.68 -19.21
C ASN A 124 5.77 -23.88 -20.06
N ALA A 125 5.84 -24.20 -21.36
CA ALA A 125 6.71 -23.55 -22.32
C ALA A 125 6.49 -22.01 -22.42
N ASN A 126 5.33 -21.51 -21.98
CA ASN A 126 4.97 -20.08 -21.99
C ASN A 126 5.27 -19.40 -20.64
N ASN A 127 5.99 -20.05 -19.72
CA ASN A 127 6.23 -19.60 -18.35
C ASN A 127 4.93 -19.35 -17.55
N GLN A 128 3.90 -20.18 -17.77
CA GLN A 128 2.66 -20.14 -17.00
C GLN A 128 2.59 -21.40 -16.13
N TYR A 129 2.15 -21.23 -14.88
CA TYR A 129 1.89 -22.38 -14.01
C TYR A 129 0.66 -23.14 -14.48
N GLU A 130 0.81 -24.45 -14.61
CA GLU A 130 -0.26 -25.39 -14.96
C GLU A 130 -0.58 -26.30 -13.80
N ILE A 131 -1.88 -26.60 -13.63
CA ILE A 131 -2.40 -27.61 -12.73
C ILE A 131 -2.26 -28.96 -13.41
N ILE A 132 -1.47 -29.87 -12.81
CA ILE A 132 -1.22 -31.20 -13.37
C ILE A 132 -2.34 -32.17 -13.05
N ASP A 133 -2.89 -32.08 -11.83
CA ASP A 133 -3.94 -32.95 -11.34
C ASP A 133 -5.07 -32.14 -10.73
N SER A 134 -6.19 -32.05 -11.44
CA SER A 134 -7.37 -31.30 -10.99
C SER A 134 -8.09 -31.90 -9.77
N SER A 135 -7.70 -33.10 -9.32
CA SER A 135 -8.25 -33.70 -8.10
C SER A 135 -7.63 -33.15 -6.82
N ILE A 136 -6.52 -32.42 -6.94
CA ILE A 136 -5.80 -31.84 -5.81
C ILE A 136 -6.34 -30.46 -5.49
N ASP A 137 -6.51 -30.20 -4.20
CA ASP A 137 -6.81 -28.88 -3.70
C ASP A 137 -5.51 -28.03 -3.59
N TYR A 138 -5.33 -27.12 -4.52
CA TYR A 138 -4.11 -26.31 -4.68
C TYR A 138 -4.00 -25.13 -3.73
N PHE A 139 -5.11 -24.68 -3.15
CA PHE A 139 -5.16 -23.40 -2.45
C PHE A 139 -5.62 -23.51 -1.00
N ASN A 140 -5.06 -22.63 -0.16
CA ASN A 140 -5.61 -22.29 1.13
C ASN A 140 -6.26 -20.91 1.04
N ILE A 141 -7.49 -20.77 1.54
CA ILE A 141 -8.14 -19.47 1.65
C ILE A 141 -7.68 -18.79 2.94
N HIS A 142 -7.16 -17.61 2.82
CA HIS A 142 -6.81 -16.74 3.93
C HIS A 142 -7.76 -15.55 3.99
N LYS A 143 -8.09 -15.14 5.21
CA LYS A 143 -8.90 -13.94 5.49
C LYS A 143 -8.04 -12.92 6.20
N ILE A 144 -8.12 -11.68 5.76
CA ILE A 144 -7.46 -10.55 6.40
C ILE A 144 -8.48 -9.44 6.65
N GLY A 145 -8.26 -8.69 7.73
CA GLY A 145 -9.02 -7.48 8.02
C GLY A 145 -8.18 -6.57 8.89
N PHE A 146 -7.94 -5.35 8.43
CA PHE A 146 -7.17 -4.36 9.17
C PHE A 146 -7.58 -2.94 8.82
N ALA A 147 -7.31 -2.03 9.75
CA ALA A 147 -7.57 -0.61 9.62
C ALA A 147 -6.32 0.21 9.97
N SER A 148 -6.19 1.37 9.35
CA SER A 148 -5.13 2.32 9.66
C SER A 148 -5.56 3.77 9.40
N PRO A 149 -5.07 4.73 10.20
CA PRO A 149 -4.99 6.12 9.76
C PRO A 149 -4.11 6.21 8.51
N LEU A 150 -4.52 6.98 7.52
CA LEU A 150 -3.78 7.10 6.26
C LEU A 150 -2.59 8.07 6.34
N ILE A 151 -2.40 8.74 7.46
CA ILE A 151 -1.35 9.73 7.69
C ILE A 151 -0.40 9.22 8.77
N LYS A 152 0.90 9.26 8.50
CA LYS A 152 1.96 8.76 9.38
C LYS A 152 2.36 9.74 10.47
N GLN A 153 2.35 11.03 10.15
CA GLN A 153 2.80 12.09 11.06
C GLN A 153 1.74 13.18 11.16
N LEU A 154 1.46 13.61 12.38
CA LEU A 154 0.42 14.57 12.70
C LEU A 154 0.98 15.66 13.60
N LYS A 155 0.39 16.85 13.56
CA LYS A 155 0.82 18.00 14.36
C LYS A 155 -0.10 18.24 15.56
N GLY A 156 0.49 18.35 16.73
CA GLY A 156 -0.21 18.59 18.00
C GLY A 156 -0.68 17.30 18.66
N THR A 157 -1.35 17.41 19.81
CA THR A 157 -1.84 16.28 20.60
C THR A 157 -3.31 15.99 20.41
N GLN A 158 -4.08 16.98 19.96
CA GLN A 158 -5.51 16.85 19.72
C GLN A 158 -5.76 16.54 18.24
N ILE A 159 -6.20 15.34 17.96
CA ILE A 159 -6.31 14.79 16.60
C ILE A 159 -7.77 14.44 16.30
N THR A 160 -8.26 14.86 15.15
CA THR A 160 -9.59 14.52 14.65
C THR A 160 -9.47 13.42 13.58
N PHE A 161 -10.16 12.32 13.78
CA PHE A 161 -10.24 11.19 12.85
C PHE A 161 -11.60 11.14 12.19
N LYS A 162 -11.67 10.55 11.01
CA LYS A 162 -12.91 10.25 10.31
C LYS A 162 -12.79 8.95 9.51
N LEU A 163 -13.74 8.04 9.72
CA LEU A 163 -13.92 6.88 8.89
C LEU A 163 -14.92 7.23 7.78
N LEU A 164 -14.49 7.27 6.53
CA LEU A 164 -15.34 7.53 5.38
C LEU A 164 -15.84 6.20 4.79
N ASP A 165 -17.11 6.12 4.36
CA ASP A 165 -17.66 4.93 3.70
C ASP A 165 -16.82 4.52 2.49
N GLU A 166 -16.39 5.49 1.70
CA GLU A 166 -15.57 5.28 0.51
C GLU A 166 -14.15 4.75 0.80
N LEU A 167 -13.71 4.73 2.06
CA LEU A 167 -12.44 4.17 2.52
C LEU A 167 -12.60 2.81 3.21
N ILE A 168 -13.78 2.20 3.10
CA ILE A 168 -14.03 0.84 3.56
C ILE A 168 -14.02 -0.09 2.34
N PHE A 169 -12.97 -0.85 2.22
CA PHE A 169 -12.77 -1.81 1.14
C PHE A 169 -13.03 -3.22 1.64
N ASN A 170 -14.02 -3.87 1.06
CA ASN A 170 -14.39 -5.22 1.41
C ASN A 170 -14.59 -6.04 0.14
N THR A 171 -13.67 -6.98 -0.12
CA THR A 171 -13.74 -7.88 -1.26
C THR A 171 -14.42 -9.22 -0.94
N THR A 172 -14.87 -9.39 0.31
CA THR A 172 -15.60 -10.59 0.76
C THR A 172 -17.11 -10.46 0.53
N ASN A 173 -17.82 -11.56 0.70
CA ASN A 173 -19.29 -11.56 0.65
C ASN A 173 -19.95 -11.24 2.01
N GLN A 174 -19.13 -10.93 3.05
CA GLN A 174 -19.61 -10.64 4.40
C GLN A 174 -19.75 -9.15 4.59
N THR A 175 -20.74 -8.71 5.36
CA THR A 175 -20.91 -7.30 5.72
C THR A 175 -20.29 -7.00 7.09
N ILE A 176 -19.87 -5.77 7.31
CA ILE A 176 -19.36 -5.32 8.60
C ILE A 176 -20.55 -5.03 9.53
N SER A 177 -20.59 -5.71 10.66
CA SER A 177 -21.62 -5.48 11.69
C SER A 177 -21.21 -4.41 12.71
N LYS A 178 -19.88 -4.28 12.97
CA LYS A 178 -19.38 -3.37 13.98
C LYS A 178 -17.93 -2.97 13.72
N ILE A 179 -17.62 -1.70 13.96
CA ILE A 179 -16.27 -1.15 13.94
C ILE A 179 -16.02 -0.45 15.27
N GLU A 180 -14.93 -0.80 15.94
CA GLU A 180 -14.53 -0.24 17.21
C GLU A 180 -13.07 0.22 17.14
N VAL A 181 -12.76 1.32 17.84
CA VAL A 181 -11.41 1.85 17.99
C VAL A 181 -11.08 2.02 19.48
N ASN A 182 -9.88 1.64 19.86
CA ASN A 182 -9.27 2.00 21.13
C ASN A 182 -8.13 2.97 20.85
N LEU A 183 -8.31 4.21 21.28
CA LEU A 183 -7.33 5.29 21.10
C LEU A 183 -6.21 5.27 22.14
N ASN A 184 -6.20 4.26 23.03
CA ASN A 184 -5.25 4.13 24.14
C ASN A 184 -5.21 5.35 25.09
N THR A 185 -6.36 6.05 25.19
CA THR A 185 -6.59 7.19 26.11
C THR A 185 -7.31 6.78 27.39
N GLY A 186 -7.31 5.50 27.73
CA GLY A 186 -7.94 4.96 28.95
C GLY A 186 -9.43 4.61 28.82
N LYS A 187 -10.06 4.86 27.68
CA LYS A 187 -11.50 4.61 27.46
C LYS A 187 -11.83 3.21 26.90
N GLY A 188 -10.81 2.42 26.54
CA GLY A 188 -11.00 1.13 25.87
C GLY A 188 -11.59 1.24 24.46
N PHE A 189 -12.14 0.12 23.96
CA PHE A 189 -12.77 0.08 22.65
C PHE A 189 -14.10 0.83 22.64
N GLN A 190 -14.25 1.74 21.68
CA GLN A 190 -15.48 2.52 21.44
C GLN A 190 -15.96 2.29 20.02
N LYS A 191 -17.28 2.12 19.86
CA LYS A 191 -17.89 1.99 18.53
C LYS A 191 -17.72 3.31 17.78
N ILE A 192 -17.32 3.23 16.52
CA ILE A 192 -17.28 4.34 15.59
C ILE A 192 -18.28 4.12 14.45
N SER A 193 -18.81 5.21 13.93
CA SER A 193 -19.71 5.20 12.78
C SER A 193 -19.02 5.84 11.58
N THR A 194 -19.39 5.39 10.39
CA THR A 194 -18.92 6.00 9.15
C THR A 194 -19.42 7.44 9.01
N ASN A 195 -18.63 8.24 8.32
CA ASN A 195 -18.87 9.66 8.04
C ASN A 195 -19.00 10.59 9.28
N GLN A 196 -18.78 10.05 10.47
CA GLN A 196 -18.69 10.84 11.70
C GLN A 196 -17.25 11.06 12.12
N SER A 197 -16.92 12.31 12.47
CA SER A 197 -15.62 12.64 13.02
C SER A 197 -15.62 12.40 14.53
N PHE A 198 -14.46 11.96 15.05
CA PHE A 198 -14.20 11.84 16.47
C PHE A 198 -12.81 12.38 16.79
N THR A 199 -12.69 13.04 17.93
CA THR A 199 -11.45 13.69 18.33
C THR A 199 -10.87 12.99 19.55
N ALA A 200 -9.54 12.82 19.55
CA ALA A 200 -8.79 12.33 20.68
C ALA A 200 -7.73 13.34 21.08
N ASP A 201 -7.52 13.50 22.39
CA ASP A 201 -6.36 14.17 22.94
C ASP A 201 -5.41 13.11 23.50
N PHE A 202 -4.22 13.04 22.93
CA PHE A 202 -3.17 12.10 23.33
C PHE A 202 -2.26 12.65 24.42
N GLY A 203 -2.44 13.90 24.83
CA GLY A 203 -1.74 14.57 25.93
C GLY A 203 -0.25 14.82 25.66
N THR A 204 0.45 13.96 24.97
CA THR A 204 1.89 14.05 24.70
C THR A 204 2.22 13.80 23.24
N LEU A 205 3.35 14.36 22.80
CA LEU A 205 3.93 14.11 21.47
C LEU A 205 4.60 12.72 21.38
N GLY A 206 5.13 12.38 20.22
CA GLY A 206 5.85 11.14 19.96
C GLY A 206 4.99 10.05 19.34
N SER A 207 5.51 8.82 19.35
CA SER A 207 4.82 7.66 18.76
C SER A 207 3.55 7.32 19.54
N LYS A 208 2.46 7.05 18.80
CA LYS A 208 1.17 6.64 19.33
C LYS A 208 0.71 5.38 18.61
N THR A 209 -0.02 4.55 19.34
CA THR A 209 -0.67 3.36 18.82
C THR A 209 -2.16 3.43 19.09
N ILE A 210 -2.96 3.07 18.11
CA ILE A 210 -4.39 2.89 18.25
C ILE A 210 -4.76 1.47 17.81
N SER A 211 -5.77 0.87 18.44
CA SER A 211 -6.20 -0.49 18.12
C SER A 211 -7.57 -0.45 17.46
N PHE A 212 -7.75 -1.26 16.43
CA PHE A 212 -9.01 -1.43 15.74
C PHE A 212 -9.57 -2.84 16.00
N LYS A 213 -10.91 -2.92 16.02
CA LYS A 213 -11.64 -4.17 16.06
C LYS A 213 -12.80 -4.11 15.07
N ILE A 214 -12.78 -5.00 14.10
CA ILE A 214 -13.77 -5.08 13.03
C ILE A 214 -14.49 -6.42 13.17
N THR A 215 -15.82 -6.38 13.28
CA THR A 215 -16.66 -7.58 13.41
C THR A 215 -17.53 -7.69 12.16
N LEU A 216 -17.53 -8.86 11.54
CA LEU A 216 -18.41 -9.19 10.43
C LEU A 216 -19.72 -9.78 10.90
N ASN A 217 -20.70 -9.88 10.02
CA ASN A 217 -22.03 -10.43 10.33
C ASN A 217 -22.01 -11.96 10.58
N ASP A 218 -20.99 -12.69 10.11
CA ASP A 218 -20.77 -14.10 10.41
C ASP A 218 -20.09 -14.34 11.78
N GLY A 219 -19.80 -13.26 12.52
CA GLY A 219 -19.11 -13.32 13.79
C GLY A 219 -17.58 -13.29 13.68
N THR A 220 -17.00 -13.28 12.48
CA THR A 220 -15.55 -13.13 12.30
C THR A 220 -15.10 -11.80 12.87
N VAL A 221 -14.00 -11.81 13.64
CA VAL A 221 -13.42 -10.62 14.26
C VAL A 221 -11.98 -10.45 13.82
N PHE A 222 -11.66 -9.27 13.29
CA PHE A 222 -10.30 -8.83 13.02
C PHE A 222 -9.89 -7.79 14.03
N THR A 223 -8.64 -7.89 14.50
CA THR A 223 -8.03 -6.88 15.37
C THR A 223 -6.65 -6.54 14.86
N ASN A 224 -6.32 -5.26 14.85
CA ASN A 224 -4.97 -4.82 14.57
C ASN A 224 -4.64 -3.54 15.33
N GLU A 225 -3.35 -3.27 15.44
CA GLU A 225 -2.83 -2.01 15.94
C GLU A 225 -2.24 -1.19 14.80
N SER A 226 -2.39 0.14 14.88
CA SER A 226 -1.76 1.08 13.96
C SER A 226 -0.98 2.13 14.69
N LYS A 227 0.21 2.47 14.18
CA LYS A 227 1.13 3.46 14.74
C LYS A 227 1.20 4.71 13.87
N PHE A 228 1.33 5.85 14.53
CA PHE A 228 1.60 7.16 13.92
C PHE A 228 2.40 8.02 14.88
N THR A 229 2.90 9.16 14.42
CA THR A 229 3.76 10.03 15.23
C THR A 229 3.12 11.41 15.36
N LEU A 230 3.07 11.94 16.59
CA LEU A 230 2.65 13.30 16.87
C LEU A 230 3.88 14.19 17.02
N LYS A 231 3.93 15.24 16.19
CA LYS A 231 5.01 16.25 16.20
C LYS A 231 4.48 17.60 16.71
N GLU A 232 5.37 18.49 17.05
CA GLU A 232 5.02 19.84 17.42
C GLU A 232 4.27 20.54 16.28
N LYS A 233 3.28 21.37 16.66
CA LYS A 233 2.75 22.35 15.71
C LYS A 233 3.87 23.34 15.43
N ALA A 234 4.23 23.54 14.16
CA ALA A 234 5.16 24.60 13.81
C ALA A 234 4.64 25.91 14.42
N GLN A 235 5.47 26.55 15.21
CA GLN A 235 5.14 27.87 15.74
C GLN A 235 4.94 28.83 14.55
N SER A 236 3.90 29.68 14.67
CA SER A 236 3.42 30.54 13.59
C SER A 236 4.53 31.31 12.85
N ILE A 237 4.24 31.56 11.59
CA ILE A 237 4.85 32.37 10.51
C ILE A 237 5.96 33.39 10.89
N ASN A 238 6.05 33.86 12.12
CA ASN A 238 7.11 34.78 12.57
C ASN A 238 8.51 34.11 12.64
N GLN A 239 8.61 32.78 12.59
CA GLN A 239 9.90 32.11 12.46
C GLN A 239 10.24 31.77 11.00
N LEU A 240 9.27 31.65 10.10
CA LEU A 240 9.51 31.45 8.67
C LEU A 240 10.23 32.64 8.02
N ASN A 241 10.07 33.85 8.54
CA ASN A 241 10.80 35.02 8.05
C ASN A 241 12.31 34.99 8.38
N ARG A 242 12.77 34.07 9.24
CA ARG A 242 14.21 33.85 9.49
C ARG A 242 14.82 32.81 8.54
N VAL A 243 14.01 31.93 8.00
CA VAL A 243 14.47 30.87 7.06
C VAL A 243 14.50 31.38 5.61
N ALA A 244 13.74 32.44 5.29
CA ALA A 244 13.72 33.04 3.95
C ALA A 244 15.03 33.74 3.52
N GLN A 245 16.07 33.77 4.38
CA GLN A 245 17.40 34.23 4.03
C GLN A 245 18.41 33.11 3.78
N GLN A 246 17.99 31.86 3.80
CA GLN A 246 18.87 30.77 3.35
C GLN A 246 18.86 30.74 1.82
N THR A 247 20.06 30.79 1.25
CA THR A 247 20.30 30.64 -0.18
C THR A 247 19.56 29.45 -0.75
N PRO A 248 18.96 29.58 -1.94
CA PRO A 248 18.24 28.45 -2.55
C PRO A 248 19.17 27.24 -2.64
N PHE A 249 18.74 26.11 -2.10
CA PHE A 249 19.46 24.86 -2.28
C PHE A 249 19.64 24.62 -3.78
N ALA A 250 20.90 24.51 -4.21
CA ALA A 250 21.17 24.01 -5.53
C ALA A 250 20.64 22.58 -5.58
N VAL A 251 19.56 22.37 -6.34
CA VAL A 251 19.06 21.03 -6.63
C VAL A 251 20.17 20.34 -7.41
N SER A 252 20.92 19.46 -6.74
CA SER A 252 21.85 18.58 -7.45
C SER A 252 20.99 17.73 -8.40
N PRO A 253 21.40 17.62 -9.68
CA PRO A 253 20.70 16.70 -10.58
C PRO A 253 20.73 15.32 -9.96
N LEU A 254 19.58 14.66 -9.96
CA LEU A 254 19.45 13.26 -9.54
C LEU A 254 20.52 12.46 -10.27
N THR A 255 21.55 12.06 -9.55
CA THR A 255 22.52 11.09 -10.05
C THR A 255 21.79 9.76 -10.07
N GLU A 256 21.66 9.19 -11.24
CA GLU A 256 21.09 7.84 -11.42
C GLU A 256 21.88 6.88 -10.54
N ILE A 257 21.25 6.41 -9.45
CA ILE A 257 21.86 5.39 -8.60
C ILE A 257 21.60 4.05 -9.27
N THR A 258 22.51 3.64 -10.13
CA THR A 258 22.60 2.25 -10.57
C THR A 258 23.17 1.42 -9.43
N SER A 259 22.33 0.99 -8.49
CA SER A 259 22.70 -0.02 -7.51
C SER A 259 22.42 -1.40 -8.08
N SER A 260 23.45 -2.16 -8.37
CA SER A 260 23.33 -3.60 -8.55
C SER A 260 23.11 -4.22 -7.17
N LEU A 261 21.88 -4.66 -6.88
CA LEU A 261 21.62 -5.51 -5.72
C LEU A 261 22.19 -6.89 -5.99
N THR A 262 23.32 -7.20 -5.35
CA THR A 262 23.84 -8.57 -5.33
C THR A 262 23.24 -9.27 -4.11
N TYR A 263 22.37 -10.25 -4.35
CA TYR A 263 21.88 -11.12 -3.30
C TYR A 263 23.03 -12.04 -2.85
N GLN A 264 23.49 -11.87 -1.62
CA GLN A 264 24.43 -12.78 -0.97
C GLN A 264 23.67 -13.75 -0.07
N GLY A 265 22.98 -14.71 -0.65
CA GLY A 265 22.43 -15.85 0.08
C GLY A 265 23.56 -16.78 0.51
N THR A 266 23.69 -17.00 1.81
CA THR A 266 24.59 -18.05 2.34
C THR A 266 23.98 -19.40 2.01
N ASN A 267 24.56 -20.11 1.03
CA ASN A 267 24.35 -21.51 0.62
C ASN A 267 23.69 -21.78 -0.74
N GLU A 268 23.56 -20.83 -1.64
CA GLU A 268 23.15 -21.16 -3.00
C GLU A 268 24.31 -21.03 -3.98
N THR A 269 24.69 -22.15 -4.60
CA THR A 269 25.76 -22.25 -5.60
C THR A 269 25.28 -21.92 -7.02
N ALA A 270 24.03 -21.53 -7.21
CA ALA A 270 23.47 -21.16 -8.50
C ALA A 270 22.78 -19.79 -8.42
N ALA A 271 23.16 -18.88 -9.32
CA ALA A 271 22.44 -17.64 -9.52
C ALA A 271 21.06 -17.93 -10.10
N HIS A 272 20.02 -17.70 -9.33
CA HIS A 272 18.65 -17.68 -9.86
C HIS A 272 18.38 -16.29 -10.47
N PRO A 273 18.22 -16.16 -11.79
CA PRO A 273 17.78 -14.91 -12.38
C PRO A 273 16.31 -14.70 -12.06
N GLY A 274 16.04 -14.13 -10.88
CA GLY A 274 14.71 -13.66 -10.52
C GLY A 274 14.35 -12.44 -11.36
N LYS A 275 13.36 -12.57 -12.23
CA LYS A 275 12.67 -11.41 -12.79
C LYS A 275 11.59 -11.00 -11.81
N GLY A 276 11.96 -10.23 -10.79
CA GLY A 276 11.04 -9.61 -9.86
C GLY A 276 10.77 -8.16 -10.29
N GLU A 277 9.52 -7.76 -10.22
CA GLU A 277 9.13 -6.36 -10.35
C GLU A 277 9.31 -5.72 -8.97
N PHE A 278 10.21 -4.73 -8.86
CA PHE A 278 10.39 -3.98 -7.62
C PHE A 278 9.52 -2.73 -7.67
N GLN A 279 8.62 -2.58 -6.71
CA GLN A 279 7.95 -1.31 -6.46
C GLN A 279 8.60 -0.62 -5.27
N ILE A 280 9.13 0.58 -5.49
CA ILE A 280 9.67 1.41 -4.42
C ILE A 280 8.55 2.36 -4.00
N PHE A 281 8.03 2.17 -2.80
CA PHE A 281 7.15 3.14 -2.15
C PHE A 281 8.03 4.11 -1.37
N TYR A 282 8.03 5.37 -1.76
CA TYR A 282 8.67 6.42 -0.99
C TYR A 282 7.61 7.34 -0.39
N ASP A 283 7.88 7.78 0.82
CA ASP A 283 7.02 8.67 1.57
C ASP A 283 7.31 10.11 1.17
N ASN A 284 6.45 10.69 0.33
CA ASN A 284 6.56 12.09 -0.06
C ASN A 284 6.32 13.07 1.11
N GLU A 285 5.81 12.57 2.25
CA GLU A 285 5.57 13.42 3.42
C GLU A 285 6.89 13.82 4.12
N ALA A 286 7.98 13.08 3.90
CA ALA A 286 9.29 13.41 4.49
C ALA A 286 9.99 14.61 3.82
N GLY A 287 9.60 14.98 2.60
CA GLY A 287 10.24 16.04 1.81
C GLY A 287 9.62 17.43 1.93
N LEU A 288 8.51 17.59 2.66
CA LEU A 288 7.75 18.85 2.70
C LEU A 288 7.94 19.65 3.99
N LEU A 289 8.79 19.23 4.93
CA LEU A 289 8.85 19.86 6.27
C LEU A 289 10.25 20.00 6.87
N ASP A 290 11.28 20.20 6.09
CA ASP A 290 12.56 20.73 6.59
C ASP A 290 12.78 22.17 6.15
#